data_70552b8727e89ce3c99d4263b43c6177
#
_entry.id   70552b8727e89ce3c99d4263b43c6177
#
_cell.length_a   1.000
_cell.length_b   1.000
_cell.length_c   1.000
_cell.angle_alpha   90.00
_cell.angle_beta   90.00
_cell.angle_gamma   90.00
#
_symmetry.space_group_name_H-M   'P 1'
#
loop_
_entity.id
_entity.type
_entity.pdbx_description
1 polymer ?
#
loop_
_entity_poly.entity_id
_entity_poly.type
_entity_poly.pdbx_seq_one_letter_code
_entity_poly.pdbx_strand_id
1 'polypeptide(L)'
;MQIGPDGFFHLTYCTKIHPSQGWDELFASIQAYVPTLKARLAPDRPFGLGLRLSAAESLELLAKDNLDKFREFLSRNDVYVFTLNGFPYGPFRGPSVKAAVFSPDWRDEARVAYTERLIGILATLLPPGLEGSISTLPLSYKPWLAPGDFEALQQITANLARIARALIRVREEQGTFIHVDLEPEPDGLLENNADVVDFFQQWLLPHGARLLADWTGTSLTEARGLLLEHMQICLDTCHLAVAYEDLTAVLERFQASGIRVGKVQITSGLKVPIPQTQEQRRALGRHLEPFSHSPYLHQVIAQRDGHAYRHYRDLAEVLPQFSTVSDRQWRIHFHMPLYVAGYQGLLTTQEENRQMLRVLKERSFCRHLELETYTWEVLPDALQVDILDSLEQEYRWTLQALDLEM
;
A
#
# COMPACT_ATOMS: atom_id res chain seq x y z
N MET A 1 9.59 3.48 -13.49
CA MET A 1 10.58 3.04 -14.51
C MET A 1 10.72 1.54 -14.51
N GLN A 2 10.98 0.94 -15.66
CA GLN A 2 11.31 -0.48 -15.72
C GLN A 2 12.75 -0.71 -15.20
N ILE A 3 12.92 -1.75 -14.39
CA ILE A 3 14.20 -2.14 -13.77
C ILE A 3 14.35 -3.67 -13.75
N GLY A 4 15.56 -4.14 -13.47
CA GLY A 4 15.85 -5.57 -13.37
C GLY A 4 16.07 -6.25 -14.74
N PRO A 5 16.29 -7.58 -14.75
CA PRO A 5 16.51 -8.33 -15.97
C PRO A 5 15.31 -8.16 -16.92
N ASP A 6 15.62 -7.84 -18.19
CA ASP A 6 14.63 -7.62 -19.25
C ASP A 6 13.49 -6.61 -18.90
N GLY A 7 13.74 -5.70 -17.93
CA GLY A 7 12.75 -4.74 -17.48
C GLY A 7 11.54 -5.36 -16.75
N PHE A 8 11.75 -6.47 -16.07
CA PHE A 8 10.67 -7.24 -15.43
C PHE A 8 9.88 -6.43 -14.39
N PHE A 9 10.59 -5.63 -13.58
CA PHE A 9 9.95 -4.83 -12.54
C PHE A 9 9.59 -3.42 -13.03
N HIS A 10 8.46 -2.91 -12.56
CA HIS A 10 8.06 -1.52 -12.70
C HIS A 10 8.18 -0.84 -11.34
N LEU A 11 9.17 0.06 -11.18
CA LEU A 11 9.38 0.83 -9.96
C LEU A 11 8.81 2.24 -10.10
N THR A 12 8.07 2.67 -9.11
CA THR A 12 7.53 4.02 -8.98
C THR A 12 7.54 4.50 -7.53
N TYR A 13 7.14 5.74 -7.31
CA TYR A 13 6.73 6.25 -6.00
C TYR A 13 5.24 6.59 -6.01
N CYS A 14 4.61 6.62 -4.84
CA CYS A 14 3.21 7.01 -4.68
C CYS A 14 3.05 8.52 -4.58
N THR A 15 2.21 9.12 -5.44
CA THR A 15 1.91 10.56 -5.38
C THR A 15 1.18 11.00 -4.11
N LYS A 16 0.84 10.08 -3.21
CA LYS A 16 0.32 10.35 -1.85
C LYS A 16 1.24 11.26 -1.02
N ILE A 17 2.54 11.29 -1.33
CA ILE A 17 3.52 12.18 -0.70
C ILE A 17 3.24 13.66 -1.00
N HIS A 18 2.62 13.97 -2.15
CA HIS A 18 2.33 15.35 -2.53
C HIS A 18 1.08 15.88 -1.81
N PRO A 19 1.14 17.12 -1.26
CA PRO A 19 -0.05 17.76 -0.74
C PRO A 19 -1.05 18.05 -1.88
N SER A 20 -2.32 17.69 -1.67
CA SER A 20 -3.39 18.06 -2.60
C SER A 20 -4.75 18.13 -1.87
N GLN A 21 -5.58 19.08 -2.27
CA GLN A 21 -6.98 19.19 -1.86
C GLN A 21 -7.94 19.06 -3.06
N GLY A 22 -7.44 18.57 -4.21
CA GLY A 22 -8.17 18.34 -5.43
C GLY A 22 -7.24 18.06 -6.59
N TRP A 23 -7.82 17.73 -7.76
CA TRP A 23 -7.06 17.36 -8.95
C TRP A 23 -6.10 18.46 -9.44
N ASP A 24 -6.53 19.70 -9.44
CA ASP A 24 -5.69 20.80 -9.96
C ASP A 24 -4.39 20.96 -9.16
N GLU A 25 -4.44 20.84 -7.81
CA GLU A 25 -3.26 20.90 -6.96
C GLU A 25 -2.39 19.66 -7.12
N LEU A 26 -3.01 18.47 -7.21
CA LEU A 26 -2.27 17.23 -7.44
C LEU A 26 -1.54 17.29 -8.79
N PHE A 27 -2.22 17.73 -9.83
CA PHE A 27 -1.62 17.83 -11.16
C PHE A 27 -0.50 18.89 -11.22
N ALA A 28 -0.67 20.02 -10.55
CA ALA A 28 0.39 21.04 -10.42
C ALA A 28 1.62 20.46 -9.72
N SER A 29 1.44 19.66 -8.64
CA SER A 29 2.53 18.96 -7.97
C SER A 29 3.22 17.95 -8.88
N ILE A 30 2.46 17.13 -9.60
CA ILE A 30 3.01 16.19 -10.59
C ILE A 30 3.84 16.92 -11.64
N GLN A 31 3.35 18.04 -12.17
CA GLN A 31 4.07 18.84 -13.15
C GLN A 31 5.37 19.44 -12.61
N ALA A 32 5.40 19.82 -11.34
CA ALA A 32 6.57 20.40 -10.70
C ALA A 32 7.65 19.35 -10.39
N TYR A 33 7.27 18.17 -9.91
CA TYR A 33 8.20 17.18 -9.36
C TYR A 33 8.60 16.08 -10.34
N VAL A 34 7.65 15.53 -11.12
CA VAL A 34 7.90 14.32 -11.93
C VAL A 34 8.94 14.53 -13.03
N PRO A 35 8.93 15.64 -13.83
CA PRO A 35 9.95 15.84 -14.85
C PRO A 35 11.37 15.94 -14.29
N THR A 36 11.51 16.61 -13.13
CA THR A 36 12.80 16.76 -12.45
C THR A 36 13.30 15.42 -11.91
N LEU A 37 12.42 14.65 -11.27
CA LEU A 37 12.76 13.33 -10.73
C LEU A 37 13.13 12.36 -11.86
N LYS A 38 12.37 12.36 -12.97
CA LYS A 38 12.70 11.59 -14.17
C LYS A 38 14.07 11.94 -14.72
N ALA A 39 14.38 13.22 -14.85
CA ALA A 39 15.68 13.67 -15.36
C ALA A 39 16.85 13.21 -14.48
N ARG A 40 16.65 13.08 -13.16
CA ARG A 40 17.67 12.59 -12.21
C ARG A 40 17.82 11.05 -12.22
N LEU A 41 16.73 10.30 -12.42
CA LEU A 41 16.69 8.85 -12.21
C LEU A 41 16.58 8.01 -13.48
N ALA A 42 15.96 8.54 -14.52
CA ALA A 42 15.67 7.82 -15.77
C ALA A 42 15.63 8.76 -16.98
N PRO A 43 16.74 9.50 -17.27
CA PRO A 43 16.74 10.50 -18.34
C PRO A 43 16.39 9.90 -19.71
N ASP A 44 16.88 8.72 -20.00
CA ASP A 44 16.83 8.08 -21.32
C ASP A 44 15.80 6.94 -21.44
N ARG A 45 14.90 6.79 -20.46
CA ARG A 45 13.89 5.72 -20.45
C ARG A 45 12.57 6.19 -19.83
N PRO A 46 11.44 5.54 -20.16
CA PRO A 46 10.13 5.87 -19.56
C PRO A 46 10.14 5.80 -18.04
N PHE A 47 9.46 6.76 -17.40
CA PHE A 47 9.36 6.85 -15.95
C PHE A 47 7.97 6.44 -15.46
N GLY A 48 7.89 5.45 -14.56
CA GLY A 48 6.64 5.02 -13.96
C GLY A 48 6.11 6.01 -12.92
N LEU A 49 4.81 6.23 -12.89
CA LEU A 49 4.11 7.05 -11.90
C LEU A 49 3.04 6.22 -11.19
N GLY A 50 3.16 6.11 -9.87
CA GLY A 50 2.13 5.56 -8.99
C GLY A 50 1.17 6.66 -8.57
N LEU A 51 -0.04 6.62 -9.08
CA LEU A 51 -1.00 7.71 -8.91
C LEU A 51 -1.96 7.40 -7.76
N ARG A 52 -1.98 8.23 -6.73
CA ARG A 52 -3.02 8.23 -5.72
C ARG A 52 -4.10 9.23 -6.10
N LEU A 53 -5.35 8.79 -6.11
CA LEU A 53 -6.52 9.63 -6.34
C LEU A 53 -7.54 9.43 -5.21
N SER A 54 -7.98 10.48 -4.56
CA SER A 54 -9.20 10.44 -3.74
C SER A 54 -10.45 10.29 -4.61
N ALA A 55 -11.59 10.02 -3.98
CA ALA A 55 -12.85 9.97 -4.70
C ALA A 55 -13.18 11.30 -5.39
N ALA A 56 -12.90 12.44 -4.76
CA ALA A 56 -13.08 13.77 -5.35
C ALA A 56 -12.13 13.98 -6.53
N GLU A 57 -10.83 13.77 -6.36
CA GLU A 57 -9.81 13.91 -7.41
C GLU A 57 -10.10 13.02 -8.61
N SER A 58 -10.63 11.80 -8.38
CA SER A 58 -11.00 10.88 -9.46
C SER A 58 -12.20 11.39 -10.29
N LEU A 59 -13.15 12.09 -9.65
CA LEU A 59 -14.27 12.75 -10.36
C LEU A 59 -13.80 13.98 -11.13
N GLU A 60 -12.95 14.78 -10.50
CA GLU A 60 -12.39 16.00 -11.11
C GLU A 60 -11.48 15.66 -12.31
N LEU A 61 -10.69 14.58 -12.23
CA LEU A 61 -9.88 14.09 -13.34
C LEU A 61 -10.73 13.71 -14.55
N LEU A 62 -11.92 13.13 -14.33
CA LEU A 62 -12.85 12.77 -15.41
C LEU A 62 -13.69 13.95 -15.90
N ALA A 63 -13.65 15.09 -15.20
CA ALA A 63 -14.41 16.27 -15.60
C ALA A 63 -13.69 17.04 -16.71
N LYS A 64 -14.48 17.61 -17.63
CA LYS A 64 -13.99 18.42 -18.75
C LYS A 64 -12.96 17.66 -19.61
N ASP A 65 -11.79 18.28 -19.83
CA ASP A 65 -10.67 17.78 -20.61
C ASP A 65 -9.44 17.40 -19.73
N ASN A 66 -9.66 17.24 -18.41
CA ASN A 66 -8.55 17.02 -17.47
C ASN A 66 -7.81 15.71 -17.76
N LEU A 67 -8.53 14.62 -18.06
CA LEU A 67 -7.89 13.33 -18.37
C LEU A 67 -7.06 13.44 -19.68
N ASP A 68 -7.55 14.15 -20.69
CA ASP A 68 -6.79 14.34 -21.94
C ASP A 68 -5.55 15.20 -21.72
N LYS A 69 -5.65 16.29 -20.93
CA LYS A 69 -4.49 17.10 -20.53
C LYS A 69 -3.46 16.29 -19.76
N PHE A 70 -3.91 15.40 -18.86
CA PHE A 70 -3.01 14.54 -18.12
C PHE A 70 -2.32 13.52 -19.03
N ARG A 71 -3.05 12.90 -19.96
CA ARG A 71 -2.47 11.99 -20.97
C ARG A 71 -1.44 12.70 -21.85
N GLU A 72 -1.73 13.92 -22.27
CA GLU A 72 -0.79 14.75 -23.04
C GLU A 72 0.48 15.05 -22.23
N PHE A 73 0.34 15.40 -20.95
CA PHE A 73 1.48 15.61 -20.04
C PHE A 73 2.32 14.34 -19.90
N LEU A 74 1.71 13.17 -19.67
CA LEU A 74 2.39 11.89 -19.56
C LEU A 74 3.20 11.59 -20.84
N SER A 75 2.57 11.72 -21.99
CA SER A 75 3.20 11.48 -23.31
C SER A 75 4.37 12.42 -23.57
N ARG A 76 4.23 13.74 -23.31
CA ARG A 76 5.28 14.73 -23.53
C ARG A 76 6.51 14.52 -22.63
N ASN A 77 6.31 13.97 -21.44
CA ASN A 77 7.38 13.76 -20.47
C ASN A 77 7.89 12.32 -20.43
N ASP A 78 7.41 11.45 -21.33
CA ASP A 78 7.76 10.03 -21.36
C ASP A 78 7.53 9.37 -19.99
N VAL A 79 6.33 9.59 -19.43
CA VAL A 79 5.86 9.07 -18.15
C VAL A 79 4.68 8.14 -18.40
N TYR A 80 4.57 7.05 -17.64
CA TYR A 80 3.45 6.11 -17.75
C TYR A 80 2.88 5.76 -16.37
N VAL A 81 1.57 5.57 -16.32
CA VAL A 81 0.86 5.11 -15.12
C VAL A 81 0.57 3.63 -15.26
N PHE A 82 0.95 2.83 -14.27
CA PHE A 82 0.69 1.39 -14.23
C PHE A 82 0.04 0.92 -12.93
N THR A 83 0.04 1.78 -11.90
CA THR A 83 -0.55 1.48 -10.61
C THR A 83 -1.27 2.69 -10.02
N LEU A 84 -2.41 2.42 -9.37
CA LEU A 84 -3.13 3.41 -8.58
C LEU A 84 -3.14 2.99 -7.10
N ASN A 85 -3.09 3.99 -6.21
CA ASN A 85 -3.39 3.79 -4.79
C ASN A 85 -4.84 4.25 -4.54
N GLY A 86 -5.74 3.29 -4.36
CA GLY A 86 -7.18 3.47 -4.09
C GLY A 86 -7.55 3.21 -2.62
N PHE A 87 -6.60 3.16 -1.70
CA PHE A 87 -6.91 2.92 -0.29
C PHE A 87 -7.62 4.12 0.34
N PRO A 88 -7.01 5.31 0.49
CA PRO A 88 -7.70 6.46 1.06
C PRO A 88 -8.76 7.00 0.10
N TYR A 89 -10.02 6.90 0.50
CA TYR A 89 -11.15 7.44 -0.27
C TYR A 89 -11.23 8.97 -0.20
N GLY A 90 -11.07 9.50 1.00
CA GLY A 90 -11.10 10.92 1.27
C GLY A 90 -9.76 11.61 1.07
N PRO A 91 -9.69 12.93 1.37
CA PRO A 91 -8.41 13.62 1.43
C PRO A 91 -7.54 12.95 2.50
N PHE A 92 -6.28 12.71 2.15
CA PHE A 92 -5.34 12.03 3.05
C PHE A 92 -4.67 12.99 4.04
N ARG A 93 -5.01 14.27 3.97
CA ARG A 93 -4.48 15.34 4.83
C ARG A 93 -5.60 16.03 5.57
N GLY A 94 -5.33 16.42 6.82
CA GLY A 94 -6.30 17.09 7.67
C GLY A 94 -5.94 16.93 9.15
N PRO A 95 -6.70 17.57 10.06
CA PRO A 95 -6.35 17.62 11.48
C PRO A 95 -6.38 16.24 12.18
N SER A 96 -7.13 15.28 11.64
CA SER A 96 -7.14 13.89 12.14
C SER A 96 -7.73 12.97 11.08
N VAL A 97 -6.89 12.17 10.45
CA VAL A 97 -7.31 11.12 9.51
C VAL A 97 -7.67 9.86 10.31
N LYS A 98 -6.77 9.41 11.20
CA LYS A 98 -6.97 8.24 12.10
C LYS A 98 -7.77 7.11 11.42
N ALA A 99 -8.71 6.47 12.13
CA ALA A 99 -9.53 5.38 11.59
C ALA A 99 -10.45 5.79 10.42
N ALA A 100 -10.67 7.09 10.19
CA ALA A 100 -11.48 7.55 9.07
C ALA A 100 -10.87 7.21 7.69
N VAL A 101 -9.58 6.87 7.62
CA VAL A 101 -8.92 6.41 6.39
C VAL A 101 -9.58 5.15 5.81
N PHE A 102 -10.16 4.29 6.67
CA PHE A 102 -10.86 3.07 6.26
C PHE A 102 -12.28 3.33 5.73
N SER A 103 -12.83 4.55 5.87
CA SER A 103 -14.20 4.87 5.46
C SER A 103 -14.23 5.60 4.10
N PRO A 104 -15.22 5.27 3.23
CA PRO A 104 -16.11 4.11 3.29
C PRO A 104 -15.34 2.80 3.08
N ASP A 105 -15.76 1.73 3.77
CA ASP A 105 -15.15 0.40 3.62
C ASP A 105 -15.84 -0.46 2.55
N TRP A 106 -15.46 -1.73 2.42
CA TRP A 106 -16.01 -2.62 1.39
C TRP A 106 -17.46 -3.06 1.60
N ARG A 107 -18.11 -2.64 2.69
CA ARG A 107 -19.57 -2.78 2.87
C ARG A 107 -20.34 -1.70 2.12
N ASP A 108 -19.72 -0.57 1.80
CA ASP A 108 -20.37 0.62 1.28
C ASP A 108 -20.32 0.67 -0.26
N GLU A 109 -21.46 0.99 -0.86
CA GLU A 109 -21.60 1.20 -2.31
C GLU A 109 -20.69 2.31 -2.84
N ALA A 110 -20.40 3.32 -2.02
CA ALA A 110 -19.50 4.41 -2.40
C ALA A 110 -18.08 3.90 -2.66
N ARG A 111 -17.60 2.87 -1.92
CA ARG A 111 -16.31 2.24 -2.16
C ARG A 111 -16.30 1.49 -3.50
N VAL A 112 -17.37 0.79 -3.80
CA VAL A 112 -17.52 0.06 -5.07
C VAL A 112 -17.49 1.03 -6.24
N ALA A 113 -18.35 2.05 -6.22
CA ALA A 113 -18.44 3.05 -7.30
C ALA A 113 -17.12 3.82 -7.50
N TYR A 114 -16.39 4.10 -6.40
CA TYR A 114 -15.06 4.72 -6.48
C TYR A 114 -14.05 3.79 -7.15
N THR A 115 -14.01 2.51 -6.77
CA THR A 115 -13.08 1.53 -7.34
C THR A 115 -13.39 1.27 -8.81
N GLU A 116 -14.66 1.16 -9.21
CA GLU A 116 -15.07 1.05 -10.63
C GLU A 116 -14.57 2.25 -11.44
N ARG A 117 -14.65 3.45 -10.88
CA ARG A 117 -14.11 4.67 -11.51
C ARG A 117 -12.59 4.62 -11.67
N LEU A 118 -11.85 4.17 -10.64
CA LEU A 118 -10.42 3.98 -10.72
C LEU A 118 -10.03 2.95 -11.80
N ILE A 119 -10.78 1.86 -11.94
CA ILE A 119 -10.60 0.87 -13.00
C ILE A 119 -10.71 1.54 -14.38
N GLY A 120 -11.75 2.35 -14.60
CA GLY A 120 -11.94 3.06 -15.86
C GLY A 120 -10.81 4.06 -16.16
N ILE A 121 -10.34 4.80 -15.14
CA ILE A 121 -9.22 5.72 -15.27
C ILE A 121 -7.94 4.95 -15.63
N LEU A 122 -7.61 3.89 -14.89
CA LEU A 122 -6.41 3.11 -15.14
C LEU A 122 -6.45 2.44 -16.52
N ALA A 123 -7.59 1.88 -16.92
CA ALA A 123 -7.74 1.29 -18.26
C ALA A 123 -7.46 2.30 -19.39
N THR A 124 -7.74 3.59 -19.16
CA THR A 124 -7.46 4.67 -20.12
C THR A 124 -5.99 5.12 -20.12
N LEU A 125 -5.31 5.04 -18.97
CA LEU A 125 -3.94 5.52 -18.79
C LEU A 125 -2.88 4.46 -19.02
N LEU A 126 -3.25 3.17 -18.88
CA LEU A 126 -2.32 2.04 -18.93
C LEU A 126 -1.75 1.86 -20.34
N PRO A 127 -0.43 1.76 -20.50
CA PRO A 127 0.18 1.43 -21.78
C PRO A 127 -0.29 0.07 -22.31
N PRO A 128 -0.47 -0.07 -23.64
CA PRO A 128 -0.87 -1.34 -24.24
C PRO A 128 0.08 -2.50 -23.87
N GLY A 129 -0.49 -3.64 -23.48
CA GLY A 129 0.26 -4.84 -23.14
C GLY A 129 0.86 -4.85 -21.72
N LEU A 130 0.67 -3.77 -20.95
CA LEU A 130 1.06 -3.71 -19.55
C LEU A 130 -0.10 -4.11 -18.65
N GLU A 131 0.16 -4.86 -17.58
CA GLU A 131 -0.82 -5.09 -16.53
C GLU A 131 -0.95 -3.86 -15.61
N GLY A 132 -2.13 -3.65 -15.03
CA GLY A 132 -2.41 -2.56 -14.11
C GLY A 132 -2.79 -3.05 -12.72
N SER A 133 -2.39 -2.31 -11.67
CA SER A 133 -2.74 -2.61 -10.28
C SER A 133 -3.45 -1.46 -9.59
N ILE A 134 -4.39 -1.78 -8.70
CA ILE A 134 -5.07 -0.81 -7.84
C ILE A 134 -5.05 -1.35 -6.42
N SER A 135 -4.22 -0.76 -5.52
CA SER A 135 -4.26 -1.14 -4.11
C SER A 135 -5.49 -0.56 -3.41
N THR A 136 -6.02 -1.29 -2.44
CA THR A 136 -7.23 -0.92 -1.69
C THR A 136 -7.14 -1.40 -0.23
N LEU A 137 -8.00 -0.83 0.63
CA LEU A 137 -8.02 -1.13 2.06
C LEU A 137 -8.26 -2.63 2.37
N PRO A 138 -7.85 -3.10 3.56
CA PRO A 138 -7.98 -4.48 4.02
C PRO A 138 -9.42 -4.83 4.45
N LEU A 139 -10.37 -4.73 3.54
CA LEU A 139 -11.81 -4.96 3.66
C LEU A 139 -12.54 -3.92 4.52
N SER A 140 -12.15 -3.75 5.76
CA SER A 140 -12.73 -2.83 6.75
C SER A 140 -11.75 -2.58 7.90
N TYR A 141 -12.10 -1.66 8.78
CA TYR A 141 -11.44 -1.48 10.07
C TYR A 141 -11.99 -2.48 11.07
N LYS A 142 -11.17 -3.40 11.54
CA LYS A 142 -11.56 -4.53 12.41
C LYS A 142 -12.39 -4.12 13.63
N PRO A 143 -12.08 -3.00 14.33
CA PRO A 143 -12.88 -2.54 15.47
C PRO A 143 -14.30 -2.08 15.14
N TRP A 144 -14.67 -1.90 13.87
CA TRP A 144 -16.04 -1.53 13.48
C TRP A 144 -16.96 -2.74 13.34
N LEU A 145 -16.43 -3.95 13.32
CA LEU A 145 -17.19 -5.18 13.15
C LEU A 145 -17.29 -5.96 14.47
N ALA A 146 -18.44 -6.55 14.69
CA ALA A 146 -18.58 -7.53 15.76
C ALA A 146 -17.83 -8.83 15.37
N PRO A 147 -17.26 -9.56 16.34
CA PRO A 147 -16.71 -10.88 16.07
C PRO A 147 -17.75 -11.79 15.39
N GLY A 148 -17.42 -12.34 14.21
CA GLY A 148 -18.33 -13.22 13.46
C GLY A 148 -19.49 -12.49 12.76
N ASP A 149 -19.32 -11.24 12.37
CA ASP A 149 -20.29 -10.49 11.59
C ASP A 149 -20.38 -11.04 10.16
N PHE A 150 -21.18 -12.11 10.03
CA PHE A 150 -21.36 -12.80 8.75
C PHE A 150 -22.06 -11.93 7.70
N GLU A 151 -22.95 -11.04 8.09
CA GLU A 151 -23.65 -10.13 7.17
C GLU A 151 -22.66 -9.15 6.53
N ALA A 152 -21.77 -8.58 7.32
CA ALA A 152 -20.69 -7.71 6.82
C ALA A 152 -19.77 -8.46 5.84
N LEU A 153 -19.37 -9.69 6.18
CA LEU A 153 -18.50 -10.50 5.30
C LEU A 153 -19.19 -10.91 4.00
N GLN A 154 -20.49 -11.20 4.03
CA GLN A 154 -21.29 -11.46 2.83
C GLN A 154 -21.36 -10.22 1.93
N GLN A 155 -21.63 -9.05 2.49
CA GLN A 155 -21.69 -7.79 1.74
C GLN A 155 -20.34 -7.44 1.11
N ILE A 156 -19.25 -7.53 1.88
CA ILE A 156 -17.87 -7.32 1.41
C ILE A 156 -17.56 -8.27 0.24
N THR A 157 -17.87 -9.56 0.40
CA THR A 157 -17.63 -10.58 -0.63
C THR A 157 -18.40 -10.29 -1.92
N ALA A 158 -19.67 -9.89 -1.81
CA ALA A 158 -20.50 -9.53 -2.95
C ALA A 158 -19.95 -8.30 -3.68
N ASN A 159 -19.51 -7.28 -2.95
CA ASN A 159 -18.92 -6.08 -3.52
C ASN A 159 -17.59 -6.37 -4.25
N LEU A 160 -16.73 -7.20 -3.67
CA LEU A 160 -15.48 -7.62 -4.34
C LEU A 160 -15.76 -8.46 -5.58
N ALA A 161 -16.77 -9.34 -5.57
CA ALA A 161 -17.19 -10.10 -6.76
C ALA A 161 -17.71 -9.17 -7.88
N ARG A 162 -18.40 -8.06 -7.52
CA ARG A 162 -18.81 -7.03 -8.50
C ARG A 162 -17.59 -6.35 -9.13
N ILE A 163 -16.58 -6.01 -8.35
CA ILE A 163 -15.34 -5.45 -8.87
C ILE A 163 -14.62 -6.43 -9.79
N ALA A 164 -14.52 -7.70 -9.41
CA ALA A 164 -13.95 -8.72 -10.28
C ALA A 164 -14.69 -8.81 -11.63
N ARG A 165 -16.03 -8.76 -11.63
CA ARG A 165 -16.83 -8.70 -12.86
C ARG A 165 -16.53 -7.47 -13.70
N ALA A 166 -16.35 -6.30 -13.09
CA ALA A 166 -15.98 -5.07 -13.81
C ALA A 166 -14.60 -5.18 -14.47
N LEU A 167 -13.63 -5.78 -13.77
CA LEU A 167 -12.26 -6.02 -14.28
C LEU A 167 -12.26 -7.02 -15.45
N ILE A 168 -13.03 -8.11 -15.34
CA ILE A 168 -13.20 -9.08 -16.41
C ILE A 168 -13.78 -8.41 -17.66
N ARG A 169 -14.81 -7.58 -17.49
CA ARG A 169 -15.42 -6.84 -18.61
C ARG A 169 -14.42 -5.91 -19.29
N VAL A 170 -13.58 -5.17 -18.54
CA VAL A 170 -12.53 -4.32 -19.12
C VAL A 170 -11.53 -5.18 -19.92
N ARG A 171 -11.16 -6.36 -19.40
CA ARG A 171 -10.27 -7.28 -20.12
C ARG A 171 -10.88 -7.80 -21.42
N GLU A 172 -12.17 -8.16 -21.41
CA GLU A 172 -12.87 -8.67 -22.59
C GLU A 172 -13.10 -7.58 -23.64
N GLU A 173 -13.52 -6.39 -23.23
CA GLU A 173 -13.87 -5.29 -24.14
C GLU A 173 -12.64 -4.55 -24.69
N GLN A 174 -11.58 -4.42 -23.89
CA GLN A 174 -10.43 -3.55 -24.22
C GLN A 174 -9.09 -4.31 -24.30
N GLY A 175 -9.05 -5.59 -23.94
CA GLY A 175 -7.81 -6.37 -23.86
C GLY A 175 -6.88 -5.93 -22.71
N THR A 176 -7.36 -5.09 -21.80
CA THR A 176 -6.57 -4.51 -20.71
C THR A 176 -6.69 -5.33 -19.44
N PHE A 177 -5.57 -5.86 -18.94
CA PHE A 177 -5.56 -6.64 -17.70
C PHE A 177 -5.26 -5.74 -16.49
N ILE A 178 -6.20 -5.68 -15.56
CA ILE A 178 -6.10 -4.94 -14.30
C ILE A 178 -6.51 -5.86 -13.15
N HIS A 179 -5.84 -5.72 -12.00
CA HIS A 179 -6.21 -6.38 -10.75
C HIS A 179 -6.36 -5.36 -9.63
N VAL A 180 -7.18 -5.71 -8.64
CA VAL A 180 -7.36 -4.96 -7.41
C VAL A 180 -6.68 -5.72 -6.28
N ASP A 181 -5.84 -5.03 -5.52
CA ASP A 181 -4.94 -5.62 -4.55
C ASP A 181 -5.35 -5.20 -3.14
N LEU A 182 -5.86 -6.15 -2.36
CA LEU A 182 -6.16 -5.94 -0.95
C LEU A 182 -4.86 -5.73 -0.17
N GLU A 183 -4.80 -4.72 0.68
CA GLU A 183 -3.60 -4.31 1.41
C GLU A 183 -3.75 -4.61 2.90
N PRO A 184 -3.28 -5.78 3.39
CA PRO A 184 -3.33 -6.11 4.81
C PRO A 184 -2.52 -5.12 5.64
N GLU A 185 -3.10 -4.66 6.75
CA GLU A 185 -2.42 -3.76 7.69
C GLU A 185 -2.92 -3.93 9.12
N PRO A 186 -2.16 -3.49 10.14
CA PRO A 186 -2.61 -3.51 11.54
C PRO A 186 -3.96 -2.82 11.73
N ASP A 187 -4.86 -3.42 12.53
CA ASP A 187 -6.26 -3.03 12.74
C ASP A 187 -7.18 -3.21 11.52
N GLY A 188 -6.66 -3.60 10.37
CA GLY A 188 -7.49 -4.01 9.23
C GLY A 188 -8.25 -5.31 9.51
N LEU A 189 -9.35 -5.55 8.81
CA LEU A 189 -10.04 -6.85 8.90
C LEU A 189 -9.15 -7.98 8.35
N LEU A 190 -8.30 -7.67 7.37
CA LEU A 190 -7.13 -8.46 6.99
C LEU A 190 -5.91 -7.81 7.65
N GLU A 191 -5.45 -8.36 8.76
CA GLU A 191 -4.34 -7.81 9.53
C GLU A 191 -3.01 -8.52 9.23
N ASN A 192 -3.09 -9.79 8.85
CA ASN A 192 -1.95 -10.68 8.64
C ASN A 192 -2.24 -11.73 7.54
N ASN A 193 -1.22 -12.55 7.23
CA ASN A 193 -1.35 -13.56 6.18
C ASN A 193 -2.41 -14.64 6.47
N ALA A 194 -2.66 -14.97 7.74
CA ALA A 194 -3.68 -15.95 8.10
C ALA A 194 -5.09 -15.40 7.82
N ASP A 195 -5.38 -14.15 8.20
CA ASP A 195 -6.65 -13.48 7.91
C ASP A 195 -6.91 -13.42 6.39
N VAL A 196 -5.85 -13.16 5.59
CA VAL A 196 -5.94 -13.16 4.12
C VAL A 196 -6.35 -14.53 3.59
N VAL A 197 -5.62 -15.58 3.97
CA VAL A 197 -5.91 -16.94 3.48
C VAL A 197 -7.30 -17.39 3.92
N ASP A 198 -7.68 -17.13 5.17
CA ASP A 198 -8.98 -17.46 5.71
C ASP A 198 -10.11 -16.76 4.95
N PHE A 199 -9.96 -15.46 4.66
CA PHE A 199 -10.96 -14.72 3.87
C PHE A 199 -11.10 -15.27 2.45
N PHE A 200 -9.97 -15.52 1.76
CA PHE A 200 -10.02 -16.10 0.40
C PHE A 200 -10.67 -17.48 0.40
N GLN A 201 -10.28 -18.37 1.32
CA GLN A 201 -10.74 -19.76 1.34
C GLN A 201 -12.17 -19.91 1.88
N GLN A 202 -12.58 -19.11 2.85
CA GLN A 202 -13.88 -19.25 3.51
C GLN A 202 -14.97 -18.36 2.90
N TRP A 203 -14.59 -17.22 2.25
CA TRP A 203 -15.53 -16.23 1.76
C TRP A 203 -15.40 -15.96 0.26
N LEU A 204 -14.28 -15.44 -0.21
CA LEU A 204 -14.16 -14.96 -1.58
C LEU A 204 -14.31 -16.10 -2.59
N LEU A 205 -13.56 -17.18 -2.43
CA LEU A 205 -13.60 -18.30 -3.38
C LEU A 205 -14.88 -19.15 -3.31
N PRO A 206 -15.48 -19.48 -2.14
CA PRO A 206 -16.73 -20.23 -2.13
C PRO A 206 -17.97 -19.40 -2.42
N HIS A 207 -18.06 -18.17 -1.92
CA HIS A 207 -19.26 -17.33 -2.06
C HIS A 207 -19.14 -16.34 -3.22
N GLY A 208 -18.03 -15.61 -3.32
CA GLY A 208 -17.78 -14.67 -4.42
C GLY A 208 -17.75 -15.36 -5.79
N ALA A 209 -17.12 -16.53 -5.90
CA ALA A 209 -17.10 -17.27 -7.16
C ALA A 209 -18.49 -17.76 -7.59
N ARG A 210 -19.36 -18.10 -6.64
CA ARG A 210 -20.74 -18.47 -6.97
C ARG A 210 -21.50 -17.29 -7.57
N LEU A 211 -21.41 -16.12 -6.91
CA LEU A 211 -22.00 -14.88 -7.42
C LEU A 211 -21.46 -14.52 -8.81
N LEU A 212 -20.14 -14.62 -8.99
CA LEU A 212 -19.51 -14.31 -10.27
C LEU A 212 -19.95 -15.28 -11.37
N ALA A 213 -19.99 -16.58 -11.09
CA ALA A 213 -20.47 -17.60 -12.01
C ALA A 213 -21.91 -17.35 -12.45
N ASP A 214 -22.80 -17.03 -11.49
CA ASP A 214 -24.20 -16.71 -11.75
C ASP A 214 -24.36 -15.46 -12.64
N TRP A 215 -23.50 -14.44 -12.47
CA TRP A 215 -23.56 -13.20 -13.26
C TRP A 215 -22.92 -13.28 -14.64
N THR A 216 -21.95 -14.18 -14.82
CA THR A 216 -21.19 -14.30 -16.08
C THR A 216 -21.59 -15.53 -16.90
N GLY A 217 -22.31 -16.47 -16.31
CA GLY A 217 -22.65 -17.74 -16.94
C GLY A 217 -21.47 -18.73 -17.06
N THR A 218 -20.36 -18.46 -16.36
CA THR A 218 -19.17 -19.33 -16.36
C THR A 218 -19.30 -20.47 -15.35
N SER A 219 -18.41 -21.45 -15.44
CA SER A 219 -18.35 -22.53 -14.45
C SER A 219 -17.79 -22.00 -13.11
N LEU A 220 -18.14 -22.65 -11.99
CA LEU A 220 -17.61 -22.27 -10.67
C LEU A 220 -16.05 -22.35 -10.61
N THR A 221 -15.46 -23.30 -11.32
CA THR A 221 -14.00 -23.45 -11.40
C THR A 221 -13.35 -22.27 -12.13
N GLU A 222 -13.94 -21.85 -13.24
CA GLU A 222 -13.50 -20.68 -14.00
C GLU A 222 -13.67 -19.39 -13.20
N ALA A 223 -14.83 -19.19 -12.56
CA ALA A 223 -15.08 -18.04 -11.69
C ALA A 223 -14.06 -17.93 -10.53
N ARG A 224 -13.65 -19.06 -9.93
CA ARG A 224 -12.56 -19.08 -8.93
C ARG A 224 -11.23 -18.64 -9.51
N GLY A 225 -10.89 -19.13 -10.72
CA GLY A 225 -9.68 -18.71 -11.43
C GLY A 225 -9.68 -17.21 -11.71
N LEU A 226 -10.78 -16.67 -12.22
CA LEU A 226 -10.95 -15.25 -12.50
C LEU A 226 -10.85 -14.38 -11.25
N LEU A 227 -11.42 -14.83 -10.12
CA LEU A 227 -11.24 -14.12 -8.83
C LEU A 227 -9.78 -14.09 -8.41
N LEU A 228 -9.05 -15.20 -8.49
CA LEU A 228 -7.61 -15.25 -8.13
C LEU A 228 -6.72 -14.47 -9.11
N GLU A 229 -7.17 -14.26 -10.34
CA GLU A 229 -6.46 -13.41 -11.31
C GLU A 229 -6.66 -11.93 -11.02
N HIS A 230 -7.88 -11.51 -10.70
CA HIS A 230 -8.23 -10.10 -10.60
C HIS A 230 -8.25 -9.55 -9.17
N MET A 231 -8.36 -10.41 -8.15
CA MET A 231 -8.30 -10.02 -6.73
C MET A 231 -7.01 -10.56 -6.14
N GLN A 232 -6.06 -9.67 -5.93
CA GLN A 232 -4.71 -10.02 -5.49
C GLN A 232 -4.36 -9.32 -4.17
N ILE A 233 -3.11 -9.36 -3.76
CA ILE A 233 -2.63 -8.75 -2.51
C ILE A 233 -1.61 -7.67 -2.83
N CYS A 234 -1.77 -6.51 -2.20
CA CYS A 234 -0.74 -5.50 -2.06
C CYS A 234 0.04 -5.80 -0.78
N LEU A 235 1.31 -6.19 -0.91
CA LEU A 235 2.20 -6.37 0.22
C LEU A 235 2.90 -5.06 0.55
N ASP A 236 2.52 -4.43 1.66
CA ASP A 236 3.29 -3.35 2.25
C ASP A 236 4.34 -3.94 3.22
N THR A 237 5.61 -3.61 2.98
CA THR A 237 6.73 -4.18 3.75
C THR A 237 6.80 -3.66 5.17
N CYS A 238 6.30 -2.44 5.44
CA CYS A 238 6.15 -1.93 6.80
C CYS A 238 5.09 -2.72 7.56
N HIS A 239 3.92 -2.97 6.94
CA HIS A 239 2.82 -3.69 7.59
C HIS A 239 3.25 -5.10 8.00
N LEU A 240 3.89 -5.86 7.08
CA LEU A 240 4.45 -7.18 7.38
C LEU A 240 5.46 -7.14 8.53
N ALA A 241 6.39 -6.19 8.46
CA ALA A 241 7.41 -6.07 9.50
C ALA A 241 6.79 -5.68 10.85
N VAL A 242 5.83 -4.75 10.89
CA VAL A 242 5.12 -4.35 12.11
C VAL A 242 4.35 -5.51 12.73
N ALA A 243 3.73 -6.35 11.89
CA ALA A 243 3.05 -7.58 12.33
C ALA A 243 4.02 -8.72 12.74
N TYR A 244 5.34 -8.53 12.65
CA TYR A 244 6.36 -9.56 12.88
C TYR A 244 6.20 -10.80 12.00
N GLU A 245 5.69 -10.63 10.79
CA GLU A 245 5.52 -11.73 9.85
C GLU A 245 6.84 -12.07 9.13
N ASP A 246 7.07 -13.36 8.90
CA ASP A 246 8.15 -13.83 8.04
C ASP A 246 7.68 -13.84 6.59
N LEU A 247 8.31 -13.02 5.76
CA LEU A 247 7.93 -12.86 4.36
C LEU A 247 7.96 -14.16 3.56
N THR A 248 8.99 -14.98 3.77
CA THR A 248 9.12 -16.22 3.01
C THR A 248 7.95 -17.14 3.31
N ALA A 249 7.60 -17.27 4.59
CA ALA A 249 6.44 -18.04 5.03
C ALA A 249 5.12 -17.47 4.49
N VAL A 250 4.98 -16.13 4.44
CA VAL A 250 3.82 -15.46 3.85
C VAL A 250 3.66 -15.83 2.38
N LEU A 251 4.74 -15.69 1.59
CA LEU A 251 4.71 -16.00 0.15
C LEU A 251 4.43 -17.47 -0.12
N GLU A 252 5.01 -18.40 0.65
CA GLU A 252 4.75 -19.83 0.54
C GLU A 252 3.29 -20.17 0.83
N ARG A 253 2.70 -19.56 1.85
CA ARG A 253 1.29 -19.74 2.20
C ARG A 253 0.36 -19.20 1.13
N PHE A 254 0.64 -18.00 0.58
CA PHE A 254 -0.13 -17.43 -0.52
C PHE A 254 -0.04 -18.31 -1.78
N GLN A 255 1.16 -18.73 -2.15
CA GLN A 255 1.36 -19.63 -3.28
C GLN A 255 0.60 -20.95 -3.12
N ALA A 256 0.65 -21.59 -1.94
CA ALA A 256 -0.08 -22.81 -1.65
C ALA A 256 -1.61 -22.63 -1.74
N SER A 257 -2.10 -21.41 -1.53
CA SER A 257 -3.53 -21.05 -1.61
C SER A 257 -3.93 -20.48 -2.99
N GLY A 258 -3.01 -20.38 -3.95
CA GLY A 258 -3.23 -19.79 -5.26
C GLY A 258 -3.40 -18.26 -5.24
N ILE A 259 -3.13 -17.61 -4.09
CA ILE A 259 -3.24 -16.17 -3.92
C ILE A 259 -2.00 -15.50 -4.53
N ARG A 260 -2.20 -14.46 -5.35
CA ARG A 260 -1.14 -13.73 -6.01
C ARG A 260 -0.82 -12.42 -5.28
N VAL A 261 0.43 -12.01 -5.38
CA VAL A 261 0.86 -10.66 -4.98
C VAL A 261 0.93 -9.80 -6.23
N GLY A 262 0.04 -8.83 -6.32
CA GLY A 262 -0.07 -7.93 -7.49
C GLY A 262 0.80 -6.69 -7.37
N LYS A 263 1.07 -6.26 -6.14
CA LYS A 263 1.83 -5.05 -5.86
C LYS A 263 2.65 -5.22 -4.58
N VAL A 264 3.83 -4.65 -4.55
CA VAL A 264 4.65 -4.49 -3.34
C VAL A 264 4.86 -3.01 -3.09
N GLN A 265 4.41 -2.53 -1.93
CA GLN A 265 4.78 -1.22 -1.41
C GLN A 265 6.04 -1.38 -0.57
N ILE A 266 7.11 -0.72 -1.01
CA ILE A 266 8.39 -0.73 -0.32
C ILE A 266 8.40 0.42 0.67
N THR A 267 8.26 0.08 1.95
CA THR A 267 8.06 1.01 3.06
C THR A 267 8.85 0.55 4.28
N SER A 268 9.22 1.44 5.17
CA SER A 268 10.00 1.09 6.34
C SER A 268 9.29 1.55 7.63
N GLY A 269 9.04 0.64 8.54
CA GLY A 269 8.44 0.93 9.84
C GLY A 269 9.45 1.41 10.87
N LEU A 270 8.96 2.04 11.95
CA LEU A 270 9.79 2.42 13.08
C LEU A 270 9.95 1.23 14.04
N LYS A 271 11.17 0.98 14.50
CA LYS A 271 11.56 -0.14 15.35
C LYS A 271 12.25 0.37 16.61
N VAL A 272 11.73 0.00 17.76
CA VAL A 272 12.13 0.55 19.05
C VAL A 272 12.60 -0.58 19.96
N PRO A 273 13.90 -0.88 20.05
CA PRO A 273 14.44 -1.75 21.08
C PRO A 273 14.19 -1.14 22.46
N ILE A 274 13.57 -1.86 23.38
CA ILE A 274 13.23 -1.35 24.70
C ILE A 274 14.46 -1.44 25.63
N PRO A 275 15.01 -0.31 26.12
CA PRO A 275 16.16 -0.29 27.00
C PRO A 275 15.87 -0.97 28.36
N GLN A 276 16.92 -1.53 28.98
CA GLN A 276 16.79 -2.27 30.25
C GLN A 276 16.45 -1.35 31.43
N THR A 277 17.01 -0.12 31.48
CA THR A 277 16.79 0.78 32.60
C THR A 277 15.64 1.76 32.35
N GLN A 278 14.93 2.13 33.39
CA GLN A 278 13.85 3.11 33.31
C GLN A 278 14.34 4.48 32.82
N GLU A 279 15.55 4.88 33.23
CA GLU A 279 16.15 6.15 32.81
C GLU A 279 16.38 6.19 31.31
N GLN A 280 16.96 5.12 30.74
CA GLN A 280 17.14 5.00 29.29
C GLN A 280 15.80 4.96 28.55
N ARG A 281 14.77 4.27 29.09
CA ARG A 281 13.42 4.31 28.52
C ARG A 281 12.83 5.72 28.52
N ARG A 282 12.98 6.48 29.60
CA ARG A 282 12.54 7.90 29.64
C ARG A 282 13.27 8.74 28.60
N ALA A 283 14.58 8.53 28.41
CA ALA A 283 15.34 9.23 27.40
C ALA A 283 14.85 8.89 25.97
N LEU A 284 14.70 7.60 25.66
CA LEU A 284 14.23 7.15 24.36
C LEU A 284 12.77 7.56 24.08
N GLY A 285 11.92 7.59 25.12
CA GLY A 285 10.53 8.06 25.04
C GLY A 285 10.41 9.51 24.56
N ARG A 286 11.35 10.38 24.95
CA ARG A 286 11.39 11.77 24.44
C ARG A 286 11.70 11.83 22.94
N HIS A 287 12.48 10.88 22.41
CA HIS A 287 12.77 10.80 20.98
C HIS A 287 11.60 10.21 20.18
N LEU A 288 10.70 9.44 20.83
CA LEU A 288 9.47 8.93 20.24
C LEU A 288 8.33 9.95 20.22
N GLU A 289 8.35 10.94 21.11
CA GLU A 289 7.26 11.89 21.27
C GLU A 289 6.87 12.61 19.96
N PRO A 290 7.81 13.11 19.13
CA PRO A 290 7.46 13.76 17.86
C PRO A 290 6.65 12.86 16.91
N PHE A 291 6.88 11.56 16.93
CA PHE A 291 6.16 10.59 16.07
C PHE A 291 4.71 10.34 16.53
N SER A 292 4.37 10.68 17.79
CA SER A 292 3.01 10.51 18.33
C SER A 292 2.03 11.63 17.95
N HIS A 293 2.54 12.77 17.47
CA HIS A 293 1.74 13.96 17.15
C HIS A 293 1.27 14.00 15.68
N SER A 294 1.09 12.86 15.08
CA SER A 294 0.68 12.73 13.67
C SER A 294 -0.85 12.66 13.50
N PRO A 295 -1.41 13.15 12.39
CA PRO A 295 -2.81 12.98 12.07
C PRO A 295 -3.18 11.54 11.72
N TYR A 296 -2.19 10.67 11.50
CA TYR A 296 -2.36 9.27 11.11
C TYR A 296 -2.45 8.34 12.31
N LEU A 297 -2.98 7.12 12.12
CA LEU A 297 -2.85 6.03 13.09
C LEU A 297 -1.41 5.48 13.03
N HIS A 298 -0.82 5.31 14.21
CA HIS A 298 0.47 4.67 14.37
C HIS A 298 0.35 3.49 15.31
N GLN A 299 -0.16 2.37 14.78
CA GLN A 299 -0.34 1.14 15.54
C GLN A 299 1.00 0.63 16.05
N VAL A 300 1.00 0.07 17.25
CA VAL A 300 2.20 -0.48 17.89
C VAL A 300 2.00 -1.95 18.19
N ILE A 301 2.88 -2.78 17.64
CA ILE A 301 2.96 -4.18 18.02
C ILE A 301 4.18 -4.37 18.91
N ALA A 302 3.91 -4.67 20.19
CA ALA A 302 4.92 -4.86 21.21
C ALA A 302 5.27 -6.35 21.37
N GLN A 303 6.53 -6.69 21.16
CA GLN A 303 7.06 -8.04 21.41
C GLN A 303 7.40 -8.21 22.88
N ARG A 304 6.87 -9.28 23.49
CA ARG A 304 7.14 -9.72 24.86
C ARG A 304 8.03 -10.95 24.89
N ASP A 305 8.32 -11.42 26.09
CA ASP A 305 8.98 -12.69 26.28
C ASP A 305 8.16 -13.85 25.71
N GLY A 306 8.83 -14.87 25.14
CA GLY A 306 8.19 -16.09 24.66
C GLY A 306 7.36 -15.93 23.38
N HIS A 307 7.67 -14.96 22.52
CA HIS A 307 6.94 -14.69 21.28
C HIS A 307 5.48 -14.25 21.47
N ALA A 308 5.12 -13.75 22.65
CA ALA A 308 3.83 -13.09 22.86
C ALA A 308 3.88 -11.67 22.33
N TYR A 309 2.83 -11.27 21.63
CA TYR A 309 2.68 -9.91 21.12
C TYR A 309 1.51 -9.21 21.82
N ARG A 310 1.65 -7.89 21.97
CA ARG A 310 0.59 -7.02 22.43
C ARG A 310 0.38 -5.91 21.41
N HIS A 311 -0.87 -5.71 21.03
CA HIS A 311 -1.29 -4.70 20.09
C HIS A 311 -1.81 -3.47 20.83
N TYR A 312 -1.39 -2.27 20.36
CA TYR A 312 -1.93 -0.99 20.75
C TYR A 312 -2.35 -0.22 19.49
N ARG A 313 -3.51 0.40 19.55
CA ARG A 313 -4.11 1.05 18.37
C ARG A 313 -3.36 2.29 17.91
N ASP A 314 -2.72 3.01 18.82
CA ASP A 314 -1.97 4.23 18.47
C ASP A 314 -0.80 4.43 19.42
N LEU A 315 0.32 4.90 18.88
CA LEU A 315 1.50 5.27 19.68
C LEU A 315 1.15 6.31 20.75
N ALA A 316 0.31 7.29 20.43
CA ALA A 316 -0.10 8.34 21.38
C ALA A 316 -0.78 7.78 22.64
N GLU A 317 -1.48 6.63 22.53
CA GLU A 317 -2.17 6.00 23.67
C GLU A 317 -1.18 5.28 24.62
N VAL A 318 -0.12 4.70 24.08
CA VAL A 318 0.80 3.85 24.86
C VAL A 318 2.08 4.58 25.27
N LEU A 319 2.49 5.61 24.55
CA LEU A 319 3.73 6.35 24.82
C LEU A 319 3.85 6.89 26.26
N PRO A 320 2.78 7.38 26.94
CA PRO A 320 2.87 7.80 28.34
C PRO A 320 3.35 6.71 29.31
N GLN A 321 3.14 5.43 28.95
CA GLN A 321 3.53 4.26 29.76
C GLN A 321 4.92 3.75 29.38
N PHE A 322 5.58 4.29 28.35
CA PHE A 322 6.83 3.76 27.78
C PHE A 322 7.95 3.54 28.80
N SER A 323 8.07 4.41 29.81
CA SER A 323 9.12 4.28 30.83
C SER A 323 8.96 3.05 31.74
N THR A 324 7.77 2.44 31.79
CA THR A 324 7.42 1.31 32.70
C THR A 324 7.17 -0.01 31.97
N VAL A 325 7.21 -0.01 30.62
CA VAL A 325 6.98 -1.25 29.86
C VAL A 325 8.08 -2.30 30.09
N SER A 326 7.69 -3.55 30.00
CA SER A 326 8.59 -4.71 30.10
C SER A 326 8.77 -5.44 28.78
N ASP A 327 8.30 -4.86 27.69
CA ASP A 327 8.43 -5.42 26.37
C ASP A 327 9.90 -5.43 25.91
N ARG A 328 10.23 -6.26 24.93
CA ARG A 328 11.58 -6.33 24.35
C ARG A 328 11.78 -5.32 23.24
N GLN A 329 10.76 -5.18 22.40
CA GLN A 329 10.80 -4.32 21.23
C GLN A 329 9.38 -3.88 20.87
N TRP A 330 9.26 -2.65 20.39
CA TRP A 330 8.07 -2.19 19.69
C TRP A 330 8.36 -2.05 18.19
N ARG A 331 7.41 -2.39 17.34
CA ARG A 331 7.35 -2.01 15.94
C ARG A 331 6.13 -1.14 15.73
N ILE A 332 6.32 -0.02 15.05
CA ILE A 332 5.32 1.04 14.95
C ILE A 332 5.05 1.30 13.47
N HIS A 333 3.78 1.30 13.11
CA HIS A 333 3.32 1.67 11.79
C HIS A 333 3.49 3.18 11.58
N PHE A 334 4.71 3.57 11.22
CA PHE A 334 5.11 4.93 10.85
C PHE A 334 6.11 4.80 9.70
N HIS A 335 5.74 5.27 8.50
CA HIS A 335 6.60 5.11 7.34
C HIS A 335 7.84 6.01 7.43
N MET A 336 8.98 5.40 7.65
CA MET A 336 10.30 6.05 7.70
C MET A 336 10.93 6.05 6.30
N PRO A 337 11.70 7.08 5.92
CA PRO A 337 12.43 7.05 4.66
C PRO A 337 13.33 5.82 4.56
N LEU A 338 13.29 5.12 3.43
CA LEU A 338 13.97 3.85 3.21
C LEU A 338 15.49 3.89 3.45
N TYR A 339 16.12 5.04 3.17
CA TYR A 339 17.56 5.22 3.38
C TYR A 339 17.95 5.46 4.85
N VAL A 340 16.98 5.66 5.75
CA VAL A 340 17.22 5.87 7.18
C VAL A 340 17.23 4.52 7.91
N ALA A 341 18.40 4.08 8.38
CA ALA A 341 18.52 2.86 9.17
C ALA A 341 18.19 3.06 10.66
N GLY A 342 18.32 4.28 11.17
CA GLY A 342 18.01 4.63 12.55
C GLY A 342 18.15 6.12 12.84
N TYR A 343 17.56 6.55 13.96
CA TYR A 343 17.51 7.93 14.39
C TYR A 343 17.46 8.02 15.93
N GLN A 344 18.44 8.65 16.55
CA GLN A 344 18.48 8.91 18.00
C GLN A 344 18.19 7.68 18.91
N GLY A 345 18.74 6.52 18.54
CA GLY A 345 18.53 5.26 19.27
C GLY A 345 17.29 4.48 18.86
N LEU A 346 16.45 5.06 18.01
CA LEU A 346 15.40 4.34 17.27
C LEU A 346 16.01 3.66 16.04
N LEU A 347 15.47 2.56 15.63
CA LEU A 347 15.83 1.82 14.41
C LEU A 347 14.65 1.84 13.44
N THR A 348 14.87 1.35 12.22
CA THR A 348 13.81 1.14 11.24
C THR A 348 13.77 -0.33 10.81
N THR A 349 12.72 -0.72 10.08
CA THR A 349 12.59 -2.06 9.50
C THR A 349 13.33 -2.18 8.15
N GLN A 350 14.38 -1.40 7.95
CA GLN A 350 15.17 -1.37 6.71
C GLN A 350 15.79 -2.73 6.37
N GLU A 351 16.20 -3.52 7.38
CA GLU A 351 16.79 -4.84 7.15
C GLU A 351 15.72 -5.86 6.68
N GLU A 352 14.52 -5.75 7.21
CA GLU A 352 13.37 -6.52 6.75
C GLU A 352 13.08 -6.23 5.26
N ASN A 353 13.20 -4.96 4.85
CA ASN A 353 13.10 -4.56 3.43
C ASN A 353 14.19 -5.15 2.56
N ARG A 354 15.44 -5.20 3.04
CA ARG A 354 16.54 -5.84 2.29
C ARG A 354 16.27 -7.33 2.06
N GLN A 355 15.69 -8.01 3.05
CA GLN A 355 15.28 -9.41 2.89
C GLN A 355 14.19 -9.54 1.84
N MET A 356 13.15 -8.69 1.90
CA MET A 356 12.07 -8.67 0.92
C MET A 356 12.60 -8.51 -0.50
N LEU A 357 13.44 -7.50 -0.74
CA LEU A 357 13.96 -7.20 -2.05
C LEU A 357 14.87 -8.33 -2.59
N ARG A 358 15.62 -9.03 -1.72
CA ARG A 358 16.35 -10.24 -2.11
C ARG A 358 15.40 -11.35 -2.58
N VAL A 359 14.37 -11.66 -1.80
CA VAL A 359 13.37 -12.68 -2.18
C VAL A 359 12.62 -12.29 -3.45
N LEU A 360 12.28 -11.02 -3.60
CA LEU A 360 11.65 -10.49 -4.80
C LEU A 360 12.53 -10.71 -6.05
N LYS A 361 13.81 -10.40 -5.95
CA LYS A 361 14.78 -10.61 -7.02
C LYS A 361 14.95 -12.09 -7.40
N GLU A 362 15.00 -12.98 -6.40
CA GLU A 362 15.18 -14.42 -6.59
C GLU A 362 13.95 -15.10 -7.18
N ARG A 363 12.74 -14.73 -6.72
CA ARG A 363 11.50 -15.42 -7.06
C ARG A 363 10.67 -14.72 -8.13
N SER A 364 10.89 -13.43 -8.39
CA SER A 364 10.17 -12.61 -9.38
C SER A 364 8.64 -12.77 -9.29
N PHE A 365 8.08 -12.76 -8.08
CA PHE A 365 6.67 -13.08 -7.80
C PHE A 365 5.71 -11.91 -8.04
N CYS A 366 6.24 -10.68 -8.15
CA CYS A 366 5.46 -9.46 -8.36
C CYS A 366 6.24 -8.51 -9.28
N ARG A 367 5.53 -7.80 -10.16
CA ARG A 367 6.14 -6.86 -11.11
C ARG A 367 6.03 -5.40 -10.68
N HIS A 368 5.04 -5.05 -9.87
CA HIS A 368 4.73 -3.68 -9.49
C HIS A 368 5.33 -3.32 -8.13
N LEU A 369 6.26 -2.39 -8.14
CA LEU A 369 6.98 -1.90 -6.96
C LEU A 369 6.69 -0.41 -6.77
N GLU A 370 6.25 -0.02 -5.59
CA GLU A 370 5.93 1.36 -5.26
C GLU A 370 6.59 1.79 -3.95
N LEU A 371 7.32 2.91 -3.98
CA LEU A 371 7.83 3.57 -2.79
C LEU A 371 6.70 4.38 -2.15
N GLU A 372 6.40 4.18 -0.86
CA GLU A 372 5.28 4.84 -0.20
C GLU A 372 5.67 5.46 1.15
N THR A 373 6.46 6.54 1.13
CA THR A 373 6.81 7.31 2.33
C THR A 373 5.94 8.57 2.44
N TYR A 374 4.67 8.41 2.83
CA TYR A 374 3.70 9.50 2.91
C TYR A 374 3.87 10.39 4.16
N THR A 375 4.64 9.97 5.14
CA THR A 375 4.86 10.67 6.41
C THR A 375 5.90 11.78 6.33
N TRP A 376 6.43 12.08 5.14
CA TRP A 376 7.51 13.05 4.96
C TRP A 376 7.27 14.39 5.67
N GLU A 377 6.04 14.94 5.64
CA GLU A 377 5.69 16.21 6.31
C GLU A 377 5.62 16.13 7.84
N VAL A 378 5.44 14.95 8.40
CA VAL A 378 5.31 14.71 9.84
C VAL A 378 6.57 14.09 10.45
N LEU A 379 7.64 13.96 9.67
CA LEU A 379 8.95 13.57 10.17
C LEU A 379 9.52 14.66 11.10
N PRO A 380 10.31 14.29 12.12
CA PRO A 380 11.11 15.26 12.86
C PRO A 380 11.98 16.11 11.92
N ASP A 381 12.15 17.42 12.20
CA ASP A 381 12.87 18.39 11.35
C ASP A 381 14.26 17.88 10.92
N ALA A 382 14.96 17.18 11.81
CA ALA A 382 16.28 16.62 11.52
C ALA A 382 16.30 15.50 10.46
N LEU A 383 15.15 14.93 10.13
CA LEU A 383 14.96 13.91 9.09
C LEU A 383 14.31 14.48 7.83
N GLN A 384 13.80 15.71 7.88
CA GLN A 384 13.22 16.36 6.72
C GLN A 384 14.32 16.90 5.81
N VAL A 385 14.36 16.40 4.59
CA VAL A 385 15.19 16.92 3.49
C VAL A 385 14.24 17.39 2.38
N ASP A 386 14.77 18.04 1.35
CA ASP A 386 13.94 18.37 0.17
C ASP A 386 13.23 17.12 -0.37
N ILE A 387 11.98 17.26 -0.80
CA ILE A 387 11.14 16.12 -1.23
C ILE A 387 11.74 15.37 -2.44
N LEU A 388 12.33 16.11 -3.40
CA LEU A 388 12.99 15.48 -4.55
C LEU A 388 14.24 14.71 -4.13
N ASP A 389 15.02 15.27 -3.19
CA ASP A 389 16.22 14.63 -2.66
C ASP A 389 15.84 13.40 -1.84
N SER A 390 14.74 13.46 -1.07
CA SER A 390 14.22 12.30 -0.33
C SER A 390 13.81 11.18 -1.29
N LEU A 391 12.99 11.48 -2.28
CA LEU A 391 12.54 10.50 -3.28
C LEU A 391 13.73 9.92 -4.06
N GLU A 392 14.68 10.76 -4.50
CA GLU A 392 15.88 10.28 -5.19
C GLU A 392 16.68 9.30 -4.32
N GLN A 393 16.86 9.60 -3.03
CA GLN A 393 17.57 8.72 -2.10
C GLN A 393 16.82 7.38 -1.90
N GLU A 394 15.49 7.39 -1.83
CA GLU A 394 14.69 6.16 -1.72
C GLU A 394 14.81 5.27 -2.97
N TYR A 395 14.73 5.86 -4.16
CA TYR A 395 14.98 5.14 -5.42
C TYR A 395 16.39 4.53 -5.46
N ARG A 396 17.41 5.32 -5.13
CA ARG A 396 18.82 4.85 -5.13
C ARG A 396 19.03 3.73 -4.12
N TRP A 397 18.47 3.87 -2.92
CA TRP A 397 18.53 2.83 -1.89
C TRP A 397 17.85 1.53 -2.37
N THR A 398 16.70 1.63 -3.00
CA THR A 398 15.95 0.47 -3.49
C THR A 398 16.70 -0.24 -4.62
N LEU A 399 17.21 0.52 -5.59
CA LEU A 399 18.03 -0.05 -6.67
C LEU A 399 19.28 -0.74 -6.14
N GLN A 400 19.99 -0.11 -5.21
CA GLN A 400 21.14 -0.71 -4.54
C GLN A 400 20.77 -1.99 -3.77
N ALA A 401 19.63 -2.01 -3.08
CA ALA A 401 19.17 -3.18 -2.34
C ALA A 401 18.74 -4.34 -3.25
N LEU A 402 18.37 -4.04 -4.50
CA LEU A 402 18.12 -5.01 -5.58
C LEU A 402 19.39 -5.40 -6.35
N ASP A 403 20.57 -4.85 -6.02
CA ASP A 403 21.81 -4.96 -6.80
C ASP A 403 21.62 -4.56 -8.28
N LEU A 404 20.91 -3.47 -8.51
CA LEU A 404 20.68 -2.89 -9.84
C LEU A 404 21.37 -1.54 -9.96
N GLU A 405 21.99 -1.29 -11.12
CA GLU A 405 22.52 0.03 -11.46
C GLU A 405 21.42 0.95 -12.00
N MET A 406 21.63 2.28 -11.85
CA MET A 406 20.74 3.30 -12.42
C MET A 406 20.85 3.39 -13.93
#